data_1708c5da2b17a9a835f696608f28bafe
#
_entry.id   1708c5da2b17a9a835f696608f28bafe
#
_cell.length_a   1.000
_cell.length_b   1.000
_cell.length_c   1.000
_cell.angle_alpha   90.00
_cell.angle_beta   90.00
_cell.angle_gamma   90.00
#
_symmetry.space_group_name_H-M   'P 1'
#
loop_
_entity.id
_entity.type
_entity.pdbx_description
1 polymer ?
#
loop_
_entity_poly.entity_id
_entity_poly.type
_entity_poly.pdbx_seq_one_letter_code
_entity_poly.pdbx_strand_id
1 'polypeptide(L)'
;MKIPKFHTATYFLIAILALAAVLRFHHINQPLVDVFSWRETSTAMMADNFYDSNWNIFYPEVSWGGDGPNYQGREFQTVSYLAALLYVIVGQQDWVGRSIAIMFGLWGIFALYQLFVAYGTNRTPSPVQ
;
A
#
# COMPACT_ATOMS: atom_id res chain seq x y z
N MET A 1 37.00 -20.49 3.28
CA MET A 1 36.32 -19.38 2.62
C MET A 1 34.90 -19.37 3.14
N LYS A 2 34.55 -18.49 4.11
CA LYS A 2 33.18 -18.41 4.68
C LYS A 2 32.31 -17.62 3.71
N ILE A 3 31.44 -18.30 3.01
CA ILE A 3 30.40 -17.66 2.18
C ILE A 3 29.56 -16.79 3.13
N PRO A 4 29.44 -15.50 2.90
CA PRO A 4 28.69 -14.63 3.80
C PRO A 4 27.21 -15.09 3.80
N LYS A 5 26.67 -15.35 4.98
CA LYS A 5 25.25 -15.73 5.23
C LYS A 5 24.23 -14.70 4.66
N PHE A 6 24.71 -13.57 4.21
CA PHE A 6 23.93 -12.50 3.58
C PHE A 6 23.22 -12.91 2.29
N HIS A 7 23.84 -13.74 1.46
CA HIS A 7 23.22 -14.16 0.19
C HIS A 7 21.97 -15.00 0.40
N THR A 8 22.00 -15.92 1.36
CA THR A 8 20.84 -16.82 1.61
C THR A 8 19.62 -16.02 2.10
N ALA A 9 19.81 -15.09 3.04
CA ALA A 9 18.71 -14.25 3.55
C ALA A 9 18.13 -13.34 2.46
N THR A 10 18.97 -12.83 1.55
CA THR A 10 18.52 -12.01 0.42
C THR A 10 17.67 -12.82 -0.57
N TYR A 11 18.05 -14.06 -0.88
CA TYR A 11 17.26 -14.94 -1.74
C TYR A 11 15.90 -15.27 -1.11
N PHE A 12 15.86 -15.54 0.19
CA PHE A 12 14.59 -15.75 0.91
C PHE A 12 13.72 -14.50 0.88
N LEU A 13 14.28 -13.31 1.07
CA LEU A 13 13.54 -12.05 0.96
C LEU A 13 12.93 -11.89 -0.44
N ILE A 14 13.72 -12.09 -1.49
CA ILE A 14 13.25 -11.98 -2.88
C ILE A 14 12.13 -12.99 -3.13
N ALA A 15 12.27 -14.24 -2.67
CA ALA A 15 11.23 -15.25 -2.81
C ALA A 15 9.94 -14.87 -2.08
N ILE A 16 10.03 -14.34 -0.86
CA ILE A 16 8.88 -13.87 -0.08
C ILE A 16 8.21 -12.68 -0.77
N LEU A 17 8.97 -11.70 -1.26
CA LEU A 17 8.44 -10.54 -1.96
C LEU A 17 7.77 -10.95 -3.28
N ALA A 18 8.37 -11.87 -4.03
CA ALA A 18 7.80 -12.40 -5.27
C ALA A 18 6.49 -13.15 -5.00
N LEU A 19 6.45 -14.04 -4.01
CA LEU A 19 5.25 -14.74 -3.60
C LEU A 19 4.16 -13.75 -3.13
N ALA A 20 4.52 -12.79 -2.29
CA ALA A 20 3.61 -11.77 -1.80
C ALA A 20 3.04 -10.91 -2.94
N ALA A 21 3.85 -10.58 -3.95
CA ALA A 21 3.40 -9.88 -5.14
C ALA A 21 2.42 -10.74 -5.95
N VAL A 22 2.78 -11.97 -6.30
CA VAL A 22 1.91 -12.89 -7.07
C VAL A 22 0.55 -13.07 -6.41
N LEU A 23 0.50 -13.34 -5.10
CA LEU A 23 -0.74 -13.52 -4.36
C LEU A 23 -1.62 -12.26 -4.36
N ARG A 24 -1.02 -11.06 -4.30
CA ARG A 24 -1.76 -9.80 -4.28
C ARG A 24 -2.22 -9.33 -5.66
N PHE A 25 -1.45 -9.62 -6.71
CA PHE A 25 -1.82 -9.26 -8.07
C PHE A 25 -2.86 -10.20 -8.70
N HIS A 26 -3.07 -11.38 -8.13
CA HIS A 26 -3.98 -12.40 -8.69
C HIS A 26 -5.41 -11.88 -8.91
N HIS A 27 -5.92 -11.01 -8.03
CA HIS A 27 -7.28 -10.44 -8.11
C HIS A 27 -7.30 -8.91 -8.25
N ILE A 28 -6.27 -8.31 -8.83
CA ILE A 28 -6.14 -6.85 -8.87
C ILE A 28 -7.28 -6.15 -9.62
N ASN A 29 -7.83 -6.80 -10.66
CA ASN A 29 -8.93 -6.29 -11.49
C ASN A 29 -10.32 -6.72 -11.01
N GLN A 30 -10.44 -7.33 -9.83
CA GLN A 30 -11.73 -7.74 -9.30
C GLN A 30 -12.60 -6.50 -8.98
N PRO A 31 -13.90 -6.49 -9.37
CA PRO A 31 -14.80 -5.39 -9.04
C PRO A 31 -14.92 -5.19 -7.51
N LEU A 32 -15.22 -3.95 -7.09
CA LEU A 32 -15.39 -3.57 -5.68
C LEU A 32 -16.82 -3.92 -5.18
N VAL A 33 -17.27 -5.17 -5.38
CA VAL A 33 -18.64 -5.63 -5.08
C VAL A 33 -18.73 -6.68 -3.98
N ASP A 34 -17.65 -6.99 -3.29
CA ASP A 34 -17.64 -7.97 -2.20
C ASP A 34 -18.22 -7.40 -0.91
N VAL A 35 -18.81 -8.26 -0.07
CA VAL A 35 -19.42 -7.90 1.22
C VAL A 35 -18.41 -7.22 2.17
N PHE A 36 -17.12 -7.51 2.03
CA PHE A 36 -16.05 -6.93 2.82
C PHE A 36 -15.32 -5.75 2.13
N SER A 37 -15.71 -5.37 0.93
CA SER A 37 -15.05 -4.31 0.14
C SER A 37 -15.44 -2.88 0.56
N TRP A 38 -16.26 -2.70 1.61
CA TRP A 38 -16.68 -1.40 2.11
C TRP A 38 -15.53 -0.39 2.24
N ARG A 39 -14.39 -0.81 2.79
CA ARG A 39 -13.23 0.05 2.97
C ARG A 39 -12.56 0.40 1.65
N GLU A 40 -12.42 -0.58 0.75
CA GLU A 40 -11.88 -0.37 -0.58
C GLU A 40 -12.77 0.57 -1.39
N THR A 41 -14.08 0.34 -1.35
CA THR A 41 -15.08 1.18 -2.03
C THR A 41 -15.05 2.62 -1.52
N SER A 42 -15.00 2.84 -0.20
CA SER A 42 -14.88 4.19 0.37
C SER A 42 -13.60 4.89 -0.09
N THR A 43 -12.48 4.17 -0.11
CA THR A 43 -11.18 4.69 -0.55
C THR A 43 -11.20 5.05 -2.02
N ALA A 44 -11.85 4.23 -2.87
CA ALA A 44 -12.01 4.51 -4.29
C ALA A 44 -12.93 5.72 -4.52
N MET A 45 -14.09 5.81 -3.84
CA MET A 45 -14.99 6.98 -3.93
C MET A 45 -14.28 8.28 -3.56
N MET A 46 -13.45 8.27 -2.51
CA MET A 46 -12.66 9.45 -2.15
C MET A 46 -11.63 9.80 -3.22
N ALA A 47 -11.02 8.80 -3.86
CA ALA A 47 -10.09 9.04 -4.97
C ALA A 47 -10.82 9.65 -6.18
N ASP A 48 -11.99 9.13 -6.51
CA ASP A 48 -12.85 9.65 -7.58
C ASP A 48 -13.24 11.12 -7.28
N ASN A 49 -13.71 11.41 -6.06
CA ASN A 49 -14.10 12.75 -5.67
C ASN A 49 -12.91 13.74 -5.62
N PHE A 50 -11.71 13.29 -5.22
CA PHE A 50 -10.50 14.12 -5.36
C PHE A 50 -10.18 14.43 -6.81
N TYR A 51 -10.33 13.47 -7.70
CA TYR A 51 -10.07 13.64 -9.12
C TYR A 51 -11.11 14.53 -9.81
N ASP A 52 -12.41 14.33 -9.52
CA ASP A 52 -13.51 14.99 -10.22
C ASP A 52 -13.86 16.37 -9.65
N SER A 53 -13.62 16.63 -8.35
CA SER A 53 -14.18 17.79 -7.68
C SER A 53 -13.16 18.65 -6.93
N ASN A 54 -12.49 18.10 -5.91
CA ASN A 54 -11.75 18.90 -4.95
C ASN A 54 -10.44 18.22 -4.52
N TRP A 55 -9.32 18.82 -4.89
CA TRP A 55 -7.98 18.33 -4.53
C TRP A 55 -7.52 18.66 -3.10
N ASN A 56 -8.45 18.95 -2.19
CA ASN A 56 -8.09 19.25 -0.80
C ASN A 56 -8.07 17.97 0.06
N ILE A 57 -6.88 17.46 0.34
CA ILE A 57 -6.66 16.21 1.11
C ILE A 57 -7.28 16.24 2.53
N PHE A 58 -7.54 17.43 3.09
CA PHE A 58 -8.13 17.57 4.43
C PHE A 58 -9.65 17.47 4.43
N TYR A 59 -10.29 17.49 3.26
CA TYR A 59 -11.74 17.42 3.10
C TYR A 59 -12.11 16.26 2.14
N PRO A 60 -11.85 15.00 2.52
CA PRO A 60 -12.22 13.85 1.69
C PRO A 60 -13.72 13.69 1.65
N GLU A 61 -14.27 13.58 0.45
CA GLU A 61 -15.71 13.42 0.21
C GLU A 61 -16.01 12.00 -0.25
N VAL A 62 -17.21 11.50 0.10
CA VAL A 62 -17.77 10.23 -0.36
C VAL A 62 -19.11 10.48 -1.05
N SER A 63 -19.45 9.63 -2.02
CA SER A 63 -20.63 9.82 -2.86
C SER A 63 -21.94 9.27 -2.25
N TRP A 64 -21.94 8.88 -0.99
CA TRP A 64 -23.17 8.48 -0.30
C TRP A 64 -23.64 9.59 0.67
N GLY A 65 -24.95 9.74 0.84
CA GLY A 65 -25.53 10.66 1.83
C GLY A 65 -26.38 11.79 1.25
N GLY A 66 -26.59 11.84 -0.06
CA GLY A 66 -27.48 12.80 -0.73
C GLY A 66 -26.80 14.08 -1.16
N ASP A 67 -27.60 15.14 -1.42
CA ASP A 67 -27.14 16.43 -1.94
C ASP A 67 -26.38 17.22 -0.87
N GLY A 68 -25.05 17.30 -1.00
CA GLY A 68 -24.20 18.11 -0.12
C GLY A 68 -22.79 17.53 0.04
N PRO A 69 -21.87 18.30 0.62
CA PRO A 69 -20.52 17.80 0.87
C PRO A 69 -20.57 16.72 1.96
N ASN A 70 -20.33 15.47 1.55
CA ASN A 70 -20.32 14.31 2.45
C ASN A 70 -18.90 14.02 2.91
N TYR A 71 -18.35 14.84 3.80
CA TYR A 71 -16.99 14.66 4.32
C TYR A 71 -16.86 13.42 5.20
N GLN A 72 -15.84 12.59 4.93
CA GLN A 72 -15.53 11.40 5.72
C GLN A 72 -14.09 11.46 6.23
N GLY A 73 -13.88 12.03 7.41
CA GLY A 73 -12.56 12.15 8.05
C GLY A 73 -12.25 11.03 9.05
N ARG A 74 -12.18 9.77 8.62
CA ARG A 74 -11.85 8.64 9.50
C ARG A 74 -10.36 8.34 9.56
N GLU A 75 -9.64 8.55 8.47
CA GLU A 75 -8.21 8.21 8.30
C GLU A 75 -7.55 9.30 7.46
N PHE A 76 -6.22 9.41 7.52
CA PHE A 76 -5.51 10.31 6.63
C PHE A 76 -5.51 9.73 5.21
N GLN A 77 -6.03 10.47 4.26
CA GLN A 77 -6.42 9.98 2.93
C GLN A 77 -5.25 9.87 1.94
N THR A 78 -4.09 9.41 2.39
CA THR A 78 -2.88 9.30 1.56
C THR A 78 -3.11 8.40 0.35
N VAL A 79 -3.72 7.22 0.55
CA VAL A 79 -3.92 6.23 -0.53
C VAL A 79 -4.91 6.76 -1.56
N SER A 80 -6.05 7.32 -1.12
CA SER A 80 -7.05 7.92 -2.01
C SER A 80 -6.50 9.09 -2.80
N TYR A 81 -5.71 9.95 -2.15
CA TYR A 81 -5.11 11.10 -2.81
C TYR A 81 -4.04 10.69 -3.84
N LEU A 82 -3.21 9.69 -3.52
CA LEU A 82 -2.24 9.14 -4.47
C LEU A 82 -2.94 8.44 -5.64
N ALA A 83 -4.07 7.76 -5.39
CA ALA A 83 -4.86 7.17 -6.45
C ALA A 83 -5.42 8.25 -7.39
N ALA A 84 -5.98 9.33 -6.85
CA ALA A 84 -6.45 10.46 -7.64
C ALA A 84 -5.33 11.08 -8.51
N LEU A 85 -4.12 11.24 -7.97
CA LEU A 85 -2.97 11.70 -8.75
C LEU A 85 -2.62 10.76 -9.91
N LEU A 86 -2.70 9.44 -9.69
CA LEU A 86 -2.46 8.47 -10.75
C LEU A 86 -3.59 8.46 -11.79
N TYR A 87 -4.84 8.74 -11.40
CA TYR A 87 -5.97 8.86 -12.33
C TYR A 87 -5.73 9.95 -13.40
N VAL A 88 -4.96 10.98 -13.09
CA VAL A 88 -4.57 12.02 -14.08
C VAL A 88 -3.79 11.40 -15.27
N ILE A 89 -3.06 10.30 -15.02
CA ILE A 89 -2.18 9.67 -16.02
C ILE A 89 -2.87 8.48 -16.69
N VAL A 90 -3.53 7.62 -15.91
CA VAL A 90 -4.05 6.33 -16.39
C VAL A 90 -5.58 6.30 -16.50
N GLY A 91 -6.27 7.36 -16.06
CA GLY A 91 -7.73 7.41 -15.92
C GLY A 91 -8.22 6.72 -14.65
N GLN A 92 -9.53 6.89 -14.35
CA GLN A 92 -10.19 6.26 -13.20
C GLN A 92 -10.27 4.74 -13.42
N GLN A 93 -9.61 3.97 -12.55
CA GLN A 93 -9.55 2.52 -12.63
C GLN A 93 -9.49 1.89 -11.22
N ASP A 94 -10.30 0.86 -10.97
CA ASP A 94 -10.40 0.17 -9.66
C ASP A 94 -9.07 -0.43 -9.17
N TRP A 95 -8.22 -0.85 -10.11
CA TRP A 95 -6.93 -1.46 -9.77
C TRP A 95 -5.88 -0.47 -9.24
N VAL A 96 -6.04 0.83 -9.46
CA VAL A 96 -5.03 1.85 -9.08
C VAL A 96 -4.85 1.92 -7.58
N GLY A 97 -5.93 2.03 -6.80
CA GLY A 97 -5.87 2.04 -5.34
C GLY A 97 -5.24 0.77 -4.77
N ARG A 98 -5.61 -0.39 -5.32
CA ARG A 98 -5.02 -1.69 -4.94
C ARG A 98 -3.53 -1.76 -5.25
N SER A 99 -3.09 -1.25 -6.39
CA SER A 99 -1.67 -1.20 -6.76
C SER A 99 -0.86 -0.39 -5.76
N ILE A 100 -1.36 0.77 -5.34
CA ILE A 100 -0.72 1.60 -4.31
C ILE A 100 -0.62 0.83 -2.99
N ALA A 101 -1.71 0.20 -2.54
CA ALA A 101 -1.71 -0.60 -1.31
C ALA A 101 -0.73 -1.78 -1.37
N ILE A 102 -0.63 -2.46 -2.53
CA ILE A 102 0.34 -3.53 -2.77
C ILE A 102 1.77 -2.98 -2.67
N MET A 103 2.07 -1.85 -3.31
CA MET A 103 3.39 -1.23 -3.27
C MET A 103 3.80 -0.87 -1.83
N PHE A 104 2.92 -0.23 -1.06
CA PHE A 104 3.18 0.06 0.35
C PHE A 104 3.39 -1.21 1.18
N GLY A 105 2.60 -2.26 0.93
CA GLY A 105 2.75 -3.54 1.61
C GLY A 105 4.10 -4.23 1.32
N LEU A 106 4.52 -4.24 0.06
CA LEU A 106 5.83 -4.79 -0.33
C LEU A 106 6.99 -3.96 0.23
N TRP A 107 6.86 -2.65 0.20
CA TRP A 107 7.86 -1.75 0.79
C TRP A 107 7.94 -1.93 2.31
N GLY A 108 6.82 -2.13 2.99
CA GLY A 108 6.79 -2.43 4.42
C GLY A 108 7.55 -3.71 4.77
N ILE A 109 7.39 -4.79 3.99
CA ILE A 109 8.14 -6.05 4.16
C ILE A 109 9.64 -5.80 3.98
N PHE A 110 10.01 -5.06 2.95
CA PHE A 110 11.42 -4.71 2.69
C PHE A 110 12.01 -3.84 3.82
N ALA A 111 11.28 -2.82 4.27
CA ALA A 111 11.72 -1.94 5.37
C ALA A 111 11.91 -2.72 6.68
N LEU A 112 10.99 -3.66 6.99
CA LEU A 112 11.09 -4.54 8.14
C LEU A 112 12.34 -5.43 8.07
N TYR A 113 12.63 -5.99 6.90
CA TYR A 113 13.86 -6.75 6.68
C TYR A 113 15.11 -5.90 6.96
N GLN A 114 15.17 -4.68 6.42
CA GLN A 114 16.30 -3.77 6.66
C GLN A 114 16.47 -3.44 8.14
N LEU A 115 15.38 -3.25 8.84
CA LEU A 115 15.39 -3.03 10.28
C LEU A 115 16.00 -4.22 11.04
N PHE A 116 15.57 -5.45 10.73
CA PHE A 116 16.15 -6.65 11.34
C PHE A 116 17.63 -6.84 11.03
N VAL A 117 18.07 -6.54 9.83
CA VAL A 117 19.49 -6.59 9.46
C VAL A 117 20.27 -5.56 10.27
N ALA A 118 19.80 -4.32 10.37
CA ALA A 118 20.46 -3.26 11.12
C ALA A 118 20.59 -3.58 12.62
N TYR A 119 19.51 -4.08 13.24
CA TYR A 119 19.54 -4.47 14.65
C TYR A 119 20.34 -5.76 14.92
N GLY A 120 20.29 -6.73 14.00
CA GLY A 120 21.03 -7.98 14.11
C GLY A 120 22.55 -7.77 14.03
N THR A 121 22.99 -6.86 13.20
CA THR A 121 24.42 -6.54 13.02
C THR A 121 25.01 -5.83 14.27
N ASN A 122 24.19 -5.07 15.00
CA ASN A 122 24.63 -4.35 16.21
C ASN A 122 24.65 -5.23 17.47
N ARG A 123 24.22 -6.49 17.41
CA ARG A 123 24.20 -7.43 18.54
C ARG A 123 25.30 -8.50 18.46
N THR A 124 26.40 -8.30 17.76
CA THR A 124 27.57 -9.16 17.94
C THR A 124 28.18 -8.85 19.31
N PRO A 125 28.15 -9.78 20.29
CA PRO A 125 28.80 -9.57 21.56
C PRO A 125 30.30 -9.38 21.29
N SER A 126 30.89 -8.33 21.88
CA SER A 126 32.34 -8.24 21.99
C SER A 126 32.86 -9.53 22.64
N PRO A 127 33.93 -10.15 22.14
CA PRO A 127 34.54 -11.29 22.80
C PRO A 127 34.97 -10.82 24.20
N VAL A 128 34.41 -11.49 25.22
CA VAL A 128 34.84 -11.31 26.62
C VAL A 128 36.30 -11.74 26.64
N GLN A 129 37.22 -10.78 26.93
CA GLN A 129 38.62 -11.03 27.23
C GLN A 129 38.74 -11.69 28.61
#